data_0093a2aedcf304b1b956bc43f6a3b09f
#
_entry.id   0093a2aedcf304b1b956bc43f6a3b09f
#
_cell.length_a   1.000
_cell.length_b   1.000
_cell.length_c   1.000
_cell.angle_alpha   90.00
_cell.angle_beta   90.00
_cell.angle_gamma   90.00
#
_symmetry.space_group_name_H-M   'P 1'
#
loop_
_entity.id
_entity.type
_entity.pdbx_description
1 polymer ?
#
loop_
_entity_poly.entity_id
_entity_poly.type
_entity_poly.pdbx_seq_one_letter_code
_entity_poly.pdbx_strand_id
1 'polypeptide(L)'
;MPFRSEELRRHFAASIEQGRMGHSYLLTGDHAEALENLALGLAGQVLDAAPAEHPDFHGVRPESKSRHITVEQIRELERELYLRPFTAPLKVAVIFDAERMCLGGAGAANAFLKTLEEPPAHTLILLTSARPAMLLPTIISRCLRLDLGFEDLDAGAAHEPAWIAAWYAKHPKPALRAYARAQVLNDHWATIRESAAAHLKDLPDETDEDVAKALVEAEFQLGRQESIAQLQRWYWRRSEKIAQTTELERLRAVRALEDLQAALAQNCEPNLGVEYACLRIEGLV
;
A
#
# COMPACT_ATOMS: atom_id res chain seq x y z
N MET A 1 14.08 -8.91 8.71
CA MET A 1 14.57 -8.82 7.31
C MET A 1 13.37 -9.03 6.40
N PRO A 2 13.16 -8.24 5.37
CA PRO A 2 12.10 -8.48 4.40
C PRO A 2 12.41 -9.75 3.59
N PHE A 3 11.37 -10.52 3.28
CA PHE A 3 11.47 -11.77 2.56
C PHE A 3 11.33 -11.56 1.06
N ARG A 4 11.92 -12.44 0.25
CA ARG A 4 11.58 -12.57 -1.18
C ARG A 4 10.26 -13.32 -1.33
N SER A 5 9.47 -13.03 -2.37
CA SER A 5 8.16 -13.69 -2.57
C SER A 5 8.31 -15.21 -2.74
N GLU A 6 9.36 -15.69 -3.41
CA GLU A 6 9.66 -17.12 -3.51
C GLU A 6 10.02 -17.77 -2.17
N GLU A 7 10.73 -17.06 -1.30
CA GLU A 7 11.05 -17.54 0.05
C GLU A 7 9.80 -17.62 0.90
N LEU A 8 8.94 -16.59 0.84
CA LEU A 8 7.65 -16.62 1.52
C LEU A 8 6.77 -17.77 1.05
N ARG A 9 6.67 -18.00 -0.27
CA ARG A 9 5.92 -19.12 -0.83
C ARG A 9 6.46 -20.47 -0.35
N ARG A 10 7.78 -20.65 -0.30
CA ARG A 10 8.41 -21.88 0.20
C ARG A 10 8.18 -22.08 1.70
N HIS A 11 8.35 -21.04 2.51
CA HIS A 11 8.07 -21.10 3.95
C HIS A 11 6.60 -21.38 4.23
N PHE A 12 5.71 -20.80 3.44
CA PHE A 12 4.27 -21.02 3.58
C PHE A 12 3.89 -22.46 3.23
N ALA A 13 4.41 -22.98 2.11
CA ALA A 13 4.22 -24.38 1.72
C ALA A 13 4.72 -25.35 2.81
N ALA A 14 5.93 -25.12 3.34
CA ALA A 14 6.47 -25.94 4.43
C ALA A 14 5.61 -25.85 5.72
N SER A 15 5.01 -24.70 6.00
CA SER A 15 4.11 -24.52 7.15
C SER A 15 2.79 -25.28 6.98
N ILE A 16 2.27 -25.34 5.74
CA ILE A 16 1.10 -26.14 5.39
C ILE A 16 1.41 -27.63 5.60
N GLU A 17 2.50 -28.13 5.03
CA GLU A 17 2.91 -29.54 5.17
C GLU A 17 3.13 -29.99 6.63
N GLN A 18 3.64 -29.07 7.46
CA GLN A 18 3.89 -29.34 8.88
C GLN A 18 2.67 -29.14 9.78
N GLY A 19 1.54 -28.69 9.23
CA GLY A 19 0.33 -28.37 10.01
C GLY A 19 0.53 -27.23 11.03
N ARG A 20 1.50 -26.34 10.79
CA ARG A 20 1.87 -25.22 11.67
C ARG A 20 1.51 -23.85 11.11
N MET A 21 0.56 -23.83 10.21
CA MET A 21 0.12 -22.57 9.59
C MET A 21 -0.63 -21.71 10.60
N GLY A 22 -0.32 -20.43 10.65
CA GLY A 22 -1.08 -19.44 11.41
C GLY A 22 -2.44 -19.18 10.76
N HIS A 23 -3.35 -18.58 11.51
CA HIS A 23 -4.70 -18.29 11.02
C HIS A 23 -4.81 -16.94 10.29
N SER A 24 -3.97 -15.97 10.64
CA SER A 24 -4.06 -14.59 10.12
C SER A 24 -2.69 -14.05 9.80
N TYR A 25 -2.49 -13.60 8.57
CA TYR A 25 -1.26 -13.00 8.09
C TYR A 25 -1.51 -11.61 7.53
N LEU A 26 -0.58 -10.69 7.80
CA LEU A 26 -0.52 -9.37 7.21
C LEU A 26 0.68 -9.29 6.28
N LEU A 27 0.41 -9.28 4.99
CA LEU A 27 1.41 -9.11 3.94
C LEU A 27 1.64 -7.61 3.73
N THR A 28 2.85 -7.15 3.99
CA THR A 28 3.22 -5.74 3.83
C THR A 28 4.35 -5.59 2.82
N GLY A 29 4.34 -4.47 2.12
CA GLY A 29 5.34 -4.15 1.09
C GLY A 29 4.96 -2.85 0.38
N ASP A 30 5.78 -2.42 -0.57
CA ASP A 30 5.62 -1.12 -1.19
C ASP A 30 4.70 -1.10 -2.42
N HIS A 31 4.31 -2.28 -2.93
CA HIS A 31 3.54 -2.41 -4.16
C HIS A 31 2.29 -3.25 -3.93
N ALA A 32 1.12 -2.62 -4.03
CA ALA A 32 -0.17 -3.28 -3.85
C ALA A 32 -0.35 -4.47 -4.81
N GLU A 33 0.03 -4.31 -6.09
CA GLU A 33 -0.06 -5.39 -7.09
C GLU A 33 0.83 -6.60 -6.75
N ALA A 34 2.05 -6.36 -6.26
CA ALA A 34 2.95 -7.44 -5.85
C ALA A 34 2.42 -8.19 -4.61
N LEU A 35 1.84 -7.45 -3.66
CA LEU A 35 1.18 -8.03 -2.49
C LEU A 35 -0.07 -8.84 -2.88
N GLU A 36 -0.86 -8.32 -3.80
CA GLU A 36 -2.02 -9.02 -4.35
C GLU A 36 -1.61 -10.34 -5.02
N ASN A 37 -0.62 -10.30 -5.92
CA ASN A 37 -0.09 -11.47 -6.61
C ASN A 37 0.50 -12.50 -5.62
N LEU A 38 1.15 -12.04 -4.57
CA LEU A 38 1.63 -12.90 -3.49
C LEU A 38 0.45 -13.55 -2.74
N ALA A 39 -0.53 -12.75 -2.29
CA ALA A 39 -1.69 -13.25 -1.57
C ALA A 39 -2.49 -14.28 -2.38
N LEU A 40 -2.75 -14.01 -3.65
CA LEU A 40 -3.41 -14.95 -4.56
C LEU A 40 -2.56 -16.21 -4.77
N GLY A 41 -1.24 -16.08 -4.90
CA GLY A 41 -0.35 -17.23 -5.01
C GLY A 41 -0.35 -18.10 -3.75
N LEU A 42 -0.35 -17.50 -2.55
CA LEU A 42 -0.45 -18.24 -1.29
C LEU A 42 -1.84 -18.90 -1.14
N ALA A 43 -2.91 -18.19 -1.50
CA ALA A 43 -4.25 -18.76 -1.52
C ALA A 43 -4.34 -19.97 -2.46
N GLY A 44 -3.77 -19.87 -3.67
CA GLY A 44 -3.73 -20.96 -4.63
C GLY A 44 -2.98 -22.20 -4.11
N GLN A 45 -1.91 -22.02 -3.34
CA GLN A 45 -1.19 -23.14 -2.70
C GLN A 45 -2.06 -23.89 -1.67
N VAL A 46 -2.89 -23.15 -0.90
CA VAL A 46 -3.77 -23.74 0.12
C VAL A 46 -4.96 -24.45 -0.53
N LEU A 47 -5.50 -23.85 -1.59
CA LEU A 47 -6.69 -24.35 -2.28
C LEU A 47 -6.37 -25.45 -3.33
N ASP A 48 -5.09 -25.62 -3.67
CA ASP A 48 -4.62 -26.46 -4.78
C ASP A 48 -5.35 -26.15 -6.11
N ALA A 49 -5.71 -24.87 -6.30
CA ALA A 49 -6.48 -24.39 -7.45
C ALA A 49 -6.29 -22.86 -7.65
N ALA A 50 -6.73 -22.37 -8.81
CA ALA A 50 -6.82 -20.93 -9.06
C ALA A 50 -7.88 -20.29 -8.10
N PRO A 51 -7.50 -19.31 -7.26
CA PRO A 51 -8.41 -18.78 -6.24
C PRO A 51 -9.70 -18.19 -6.79
N ALA A 52 -9.62 -17.47 -7.93
CA ALA A 52 -10.73 -16.67 -8.45
C ALA A 52 -12.04 -17.44 -8.70
N GLU A 53 -11.95 -18.74 -8.97
CA GLU A 53 -13.11 -19.60 -9.27
C GLU A 53 -13.40 -20.63 -8.16
N HIS A 54 -12.61 -20.59 -7.07
CA HIS A 54 -12.73 -21.60 -6.03
C HIS A 54 -13.81 -21.23 -4.98
N PRO A 55 -14.77 -22.14 -4.64
CA PRO A 55 -15.87 -21.83 -3.74
C PRO A 55 -15.44 -21.52 -2.29
N ASP A 56 -14.26 -21.96 -1.89
CA ASP A 56 -13.68 -21.69 -0.57
C ASP A 56 -12.73 -20.48 -0.57
N PHE A 57 -12.73 -19.68 -1.65
CA PHE A 57 -11.99 -18.42 -1.73
C PHE A 57 -12.93 -17.22 -1.60
N HIS A 58 -12.60 -16.32 -0.70
CA HIS A 58 -13.37 -15.10 -0.45
C HIS A 58 -12.44 -13.87 -0.51
N GLY A 59 -12.53 -13.12 -1.59
CA GLY A 59 -11.75 -11.89 -1.80
C GLY A 59 -12.58 -10.64 -1.48
N VAL A 60 -12.10 -9.79 -0.58
CA VAL A 60 -12.71 -8.47 -0.32
C VAL A 60 -11.81 -7.40 -0.89
N ARG A 61 -12.41 -6.54 -1.72
CA ARG A 61 -11.75 -5.38 -2.31
C ARG A 61 -12.52 -4.11 -1.99
N PRO A 62 -11.87 -2.95 -1.94
CA PRO A 62 -12.57 -1.68 -1.87
C PRO A 62 -13.57 -1.55 -3.03
N GLU A 63 -14.78 -1.12 -2.74
CA GLU A 63 -15.76 -0.84 -3.79
C GLU A 63 -15.30 0.32 -4.68
N SER A 64 -15.55 0.21 -5.98
CA SER A 64 -15.08 1.17 -6.99
C SER A 64 -15.57 2.59 -6.74
N LYS A 65 -16.76 2.74 -6.11
CA LYS A 65 -17.38 4.03 -5.83
C LYS A 65 -16.83 4.74 -4.60
N SER A 66 -16.52 4.02 -3.53
CA SER A 66 -16.10 4.63 -2.25
C SER A 66 -14.63 4.44 -1.94
N ARG A 67 -13.95 3.51 -2.64
CA ARG A 67 -12.58 3.07 -2.32
C ARG A 67 -12.35 2.70 -0.85
N HIS A 68 -13.44 2.43 -0.13
CA HIS A 68 -13.44 1.91 1.22
C HIS A 68 -13.85 0.44 1.23
N ILE A 69 -13.42 -0.26 2.26
CA ILE A 69 -14.02 -1.53 2.62
C ILE A 69 -15.09 -1.22 3.66
N THR A 70 -16.32 -1.58 3.35
CA THR A 70 -17.48 -1.27 4.19
C THR A 70 -17.66 -2.28 5.31
N VAL A 71 -18.42 -1.91 6.34
CA VAL A 71 -18.80 -2.82 7.43
C VAL A 71 -19.62 -3.99 6.89
N GLU A 72 -20.46 -3.74 5.89
CA GLU A 72 -21.31 -4.73 5.24
C GLU A 72 -20.47 -5.79 4.53
N GLN A 73 -19.44 -5.41 3.78
CA GLN A 73 -18.51 -6.34 3.13
C GLN A 73 -17.78 -7.21 4.16
N ILE A 74 -17.36 -6.65 5.28
CA ILE A 74 -16.71 -7.41 6.35
C ILE A 74 -17.69 -8.39 7.00
N ARG A 75 -18.92 -7.98 7.28
CA ARG A 75 -19.94 -8.87 7.84
C ARG A 75 -20.34 -9.99 6.90
N GLU A 76 -20.35 -9.74 5.59
CA GLU A 76 -20.58 -10.77 4.59
C GLU A 76 -19.42 -11.78 4.57
N LEU A 77 -18.17 -11.28 4.54
CA LEU A 77 -17.01 -12.14 4.66
C LEU A 77 -17.07 -13.01 5.93
N GLU A 78 -17.37 -12.42 7.08
CA GLU A 78 -17.48 -13.16 8.33
C GLU A 78 -18.52 -14.29 8.25
N ARG A 79 -19.72 -14.02 7.69
CA ARG A 79 -20.74 -15.06 7.50
C ARG A 79 -20.21 -16.23 6.68
N GLU A 80 -19.51 -15.95 5.59
CA GLU A 80 -18.90 -16.96 4.75
C GLU A 80 -17.82 -17.77 5.48
N LEU A 81 -16.99 -17.11 6.30
CA LEU A 81 -15.93 -17.80 7.04
C LEU A 81 -16.43 -18.72 8.14
N TYR A 82 -17.61 -18.44 8.73
CA TYR A 82 -18.22 -19.32 9.73
C TYR A 82 -18.85 -20.60 9.14
N LEU A 83 -19.03 -20.65 7.82
CA LEU A 83 -19.49 -21.87 7.14
C LEU A 83 -18.30 -22.84 6.97
N ARG A 84 -18.60 -24.14 6.94
CA ARG A 84 -17.55 -25.14 6.66
C ARG A 84 -17.00 -25.00 5.24
N PRO A 85 -15.73 -25.33 5.01
CA PRO A 85 -15.18 -25.43 3.67
C PRO A 85 -15.99 -26.38 2.80
N PHE A 86 -16.13 -26.08 1.54
CA PHE A 86 -16.92 -26.86 0.58
C PHE A 86 -16.10 -28.00 -0.03
N THR A 87 -14.92 -27.70 -0.52
CA THR A 87 -14.05 -28.68 -1.20
C THR A 87 -12.62 -28.70 -0.65
N ALA A 88 -12.09 -27.55 -0.24
CA ALA A 88 -10.73 -27.43 0.27
C ALA A 88 -10.62 -27.80 1.76
N PRO A 89 -9.41 -28.07 2.28
CA PRO A 89 -9.19 -28.28 3.71
C PRO A 89 -9.47 -27.04 4.57
N LEU A 90 -9.33 -25.86 3.98
CA LEU A 90 -9.52 -24.55 4.60
C LEU A 90 -10.28 -23.61 3.68
N LYS A 91 -11.03 -22.67 4.25
CA LYS A 91 -11.45 -21.44 3.55
C LYS A 91 -10.33 -20.42 3.59
N VAL A 92 -10.15 -19.70 2.48
CA VAL A 92 -9.16 -18.64 2.37
C VAL A 92 -9.85 -17.31 2.13
N ALA A 93 -9.67 -16.39 3.07
CA ALA A 93 -10.08 -15.00 2.91
C ALA A 93 -8.88 -14.13 2.55
N VAL A 94 -9.04 -13.26 1.57
CA VAL A 94 -8.05 -12.23 1.24
C VAL A 94 -8.71 -10.86 1.30
N ILE A 95 -8.21 -9.99 2.17
CA ILE A 95 -8.62 -8.58 2.23
C ILE A 95 -7.52 -7.75 1.57
N PHE A 96 -7.83 -7.26 0.37
CA PHE A 96 -6.91 -6.43 -0.41
C PHE A 96 -6.97 -4.99 0.06
N ASP A 97 -5.81 -4.30 0.08
CA ASP A 97 -5.69 -2.93 0.56
C ASP A 97 -6.36 -2.75 1.93
N ALA A 98 -6.01 -3.59 2.90
CA ALA A 98 -6.67 -3.69 4.20
C ALA A 98 -6.71 -2.36 4.97
N GLU A 99 -5.78 -1.43 4.72
CA GLU A 99 -5.83 -0.07 5.25
C GLU A 99 -7.12 0.68 4.87
N ARG A 100 -7.80 0.27 3.80
CA ARG A 100 -9.08 0.84 3.36
C ARG A 100 -10.25 0.54 4.31
N MET A 101 -10.09 -0.43 5.22
CA MET A 101 -11.04 -0.67 6.32
C MET A 101 -11.00 0.44 7.38
N CYS A 102 -9.89 1.18 7.46
CA CYS A 102 -9.67 2.20 8.48
C CYS A 102 -10.14 3.59 8.03
N LEU A 103 -10.51 3.75 6.77
CA LEU A 103 -11.04 5.01 6.24
C LEU A 103 -12.50 5.19 6.67
N GLY A 104 -12.93 6.45 6.87
CA GLY A 104 -14.32 6.74 7.22
C GLY A 104 -14.71 6.35 8.66
N GLY A 105 -13.77 6.31 9.60
CA GLY A 105 -14.06 6.08 11.02
C GLY A 105 -13.74 4.70 11.54
N ALA A 106 -13.00 3.87 10.78
CA ALA A 106 -12.51 2.54 11.18
C ALA A 106 -13.61 1.54 11.59
N GLY A 107 -14.87 1.76 11.19
CA GLY A 107 -16.00 0.88 11.53
C GLY A 107 -15.81 -0.55 11.03
N ALA A 108 -15.37 -0.71 9.77
CA ALA A 108 -15.08 -2.01 9.16
C ALA A 108 -13.89 -2.71 9.85
N ALA A 109 -12.83 -1.95 10.14
CA ALA A 109 -11.67 -2.46 10.86
C ALA A 109 -12.04 -2.98 12.26
N ASN A 110 -12.83 -2.21 13.01
CA ASN A 110 -13.29 -2.60 14.34
C ASN A 110 -14.23 -3.82 14.30
N ALA A 111 -15.12 -3.91 13.31
CA ALA A 111 -16.00 -5.08 13.14
C ALA A 111 -15.18 -6.37 12.96
N PHE A 112 -14.06 -6.30 12.23
CA PHE A 112 -13.23 -7.49 11.93
C PHE A 112 -12.31 -7.94 13.08
N LEU A 113 -12.11 -7.10 14.12
CA LEU A 113 -11.19 -7.45 15.23
C LEU A 113 -11.53 -8.75 15.92
N LYS A 114 -12.84 -9.03 16.15
CA LYS A 114 -13.27 -10.24 16.80
C LYS A 114 -12.91 -11.50 16.00
N THR A 115 -13.05 -11.43 14.69
CA THR A 115 -12.70 -12.54 13.78
C THR A 115 -11.19 -12.78 13.73
N LEU A 116 -10.38 -11.72 13.88
CA LEU A 116 -8.93 -11.87 14.00
C LEU A 116 -8.47 -12.42 15.36
N GLU A 117 -9.23 -12.14 16.44
CA GLU A 117 -8.96 -12.69 17.79
C GLU A 117 -9.30 -14.17 17.87
N GLU A 118 -10.48 -14.53 17.35
CA GLU A 118 -11.03 -15.90 17.40
C GLU A 118 -11.43 -16.32 15.98
N PRO A 119 -10.45 -16.60 15.11
CA PRO A 119 -10.75 -16.97 13.73
C PRO A 119 -11.53 -18.29 13.68
N PRO A 120 -12.53 -18.41 12.79
CA PRO A 120 -13.28 -19.64 12.64
C PRO A 120 -12.37 -20.82 12.30
N ALA A 121 -12.73 -22.01 12.75
CA ALA A 121 -11.97 -23.23 12.46
C ALA A 121 -11.87 -23.45 10.94
N HIS A 122 -10.74 -23.95 10.48
CA HIS A 122 -10.47 -24.21 9.06
C HIS A 122 -10.53 -22.95 8.19
N THR A 123 -10.00 -21.83 8.70
CA THR A 123 -9.86 -20.57 7.92
C THR A 123 -8.43 -20.09 7.91
N LEU A 124 -8.06 -19.50 6.78
CA LEU A 124 -6.86 -18.72 6.60
C LEU A 124 -7.26 -17.29 6.19
N ILE A 125 -6.76 -16.31 6.89
CA ILE A 125 -7.02 -14.90 6.62
C ILE A 125 -5.72 -14.24 6.17
N LEU A 126 -5.71 -13.66 4.98
CA LEU A 126 -4.61 -12.89 4.42
C LEU A 126 -5.05 -11.43 4.27
N LEU A 127 -4.34 -10.51 4.87
CA LEU A 127 -4.51 -9.08 4.66
C LEU A 127 -3.33 -8.56 3.83
N THR A 128 -3.57 -7.76 2.82
CA THR A 128 -2.51 -7.04 2.11
C THR A 128 -2.55 -5.57 2.46
N SER A 129 -1.41 -4.96 2.66
CA SER A 129 -1.33 -3.51 2.88
C SER A 129 -0.01 -2.95 2.38
N ALA A 130 -0.09 -2.00 1.47
CA ALA A 130 1.05 -1.18 1.06
C ALA A 130 1.32 -0.03 2.06
N ARG A 131 0.43 0.20 3.00
CA ARG A 131 0.48 1.30 3.98
C ARG A 131 0.13 0.81 5.38
N PRO A 132 0.94 -0.10 5.96
CA PRO A 132 0.62 -0.70 7.25
C PRO A 132 0.50 0.31 8.40
N ALA A 133 1.12 1.49 8.27
CA ALA A 133 0.98 2.57 9.26
C ALA A 133 -0.45 3.13 9.37
N MET A 134 -1.31 2.87 8.38
CA MET A 134 -2.72 3.28 8.39
C MET A 134 -3.66 2.24 9.00
N LEU A 135 -3.18 1.02 9.20
CA LEU A 135 -3.94 0.00 9.90
C LEU A 135 -4.03 0.30 11.38
N LEU A 136 -5.13 -0.09 11.99
CA LEU A 136 -5.24 -0.05 13.44
C LEU A 136 -4.13 -0.91 14.08
N PRO A 137 -3.44 -0.42 15.13
CA PRO A 137 -2.44 -1.22 15.87
C PRO A 137 -3.02 -2.54 16.38
N THR A 138 -4.32 -2.56 16.66
CA THR A 138 -5.07 -3.74 17.08
C THR A 138 -5.20 -4.83 16.01
N ILE A 139 -5.26 -4.47 14.73
CA ILE A 139 -5.19 -5.42 13.61
C ILE A 139 -3.77 -5.95 13.47
N ILE A 140 -2.77 -5.05 13.46
CA ILE A 140 -1.37 -5.43 13.30
C ILE A 140 -0.91 -6.43 14.37
N SER A 141 -1.35 -6.21 15.62
CA SER A 141 -0.98 -7.08 16.75
C SER A 141 -1.60 -8.49 16.70
N ARG A 142 -2.62 -8.72 15.87
CA ARG A 142 -3.34 -10.00 15.73
C ARG A 142 -2.98 -10.78 14.48
N CYS A 143 -2.09 -10.22 13.66
CA CYS A 143 -1.64 -10.87 12.44
C CYS A 143 -0.15 -11.20 12.51
N LEU A 144 0.23 -12.34 11.94
CA LEU A 144 1.63 -12.63 11.65
C LEU A 144 2.07 -11.76 10.49
N ARG A 145 2.94 -10.80 10.76
CA ARG A 145 3.40 -9.86 9.74
C ARG A 145 4.49 -10.48 8.88
N LEU A 146 4.32 -10.41 7.57
CA LEU A 146 5.24 -10.86 6.56
C LEU A 146 5.57 -9.66 5.65
N ASP A 147 6.79 -9.16 5.76
CA ASP A 147 7.26 -8.02 4.97
C ASP A 147 7.87 -8.51 3.66
N LEU A 148 7.29 -8.13 2.53
CA LEU A 148 7.83 -8.40 1.20
C LEU A 148 8.99 -7.45 0.90
N GLY A 149 10.14 -8.02 0.55
CA GLY A 149 11.35 -7.25 0.24
C GLY A 149 11.30 -6.57 -1.12
N PHE A 150 12.17 -5.58 -1.29
CA PHE A 150 12.27 -4.76 -2.51
C PHE A 150 12.76 -5.53 -3.75
N GLU A 151 13.38 -6.69 -3.60
CA GLU A 151 14.07 -7.40 -4.70
C GLU A 151 13.13 -8.15 -5.66
N ASP A 152 11.88 -8.40 -5.26
CA ASP A 152 10.92 -9.15 -6.09
C ASP A 152 10.25 -8.34 -7.20
N LEU A 153 10.59 -7.08 -7.32
CA LEU A 153 9.96 -6.16 -8.26
C LEU A 153 10.62 -6.14 -9.64
N ASP A 154 11.70 -6.90 -9.82
CA ASP A 154 12.34 -7.07 -11.14
C ASP A 154 11.62 -8.11 -12.03
N ALA A 155 10.66 -8.87 -11.52
CA ALA A 155 9.94 -9.92 -12.27
C ALA A 155 8.77 -9.42 -13.16
N GLY A 156 8.35 -8.19 -12.96
CA GLY A 156 7.47 -7.48 -13.90
C GLY A 156 8.05 -6.09 -14.08
N ALA A 157 8.36 -5.71 -15.31
CA ALA A 157 8.73 -4.33 -15.61
C ALA A 157 7.59 -3.41 -15.13
N ALA A 158 7.64 -3.05 -13.86
CA ALA A 158 6.73 -2.06 -13.30
C ALA A 158 6.95 -0.81 -14.14
N HIS A 159 5.94 -0.47 -14.90
CA HIS A 159 5.95 0.70 -15.76
C HIS A 159 6.21 1.89 -14.83
N GLU A 160 7.40 2.48 -14.95
CA GLU A 160 7.78 3.64 -14.15
C GLU A 160 6.73 4.73 -14.38
N PRO A 161 6.05 5.24 -13.33
CA PRO A 161 5.02 6.24 -13.52
C PRO A 161 5.54 7.42 -14.34
N ALA A 162 4.75 7.91 -15.29
CA ALA A 162 5.17 8.99 -16.20
C ALA A 162 5.70 10.23 -15.48
N TRP A 163 5.15 10.57 -14.31
CA TRP A 163 5.61 11.70 -13.50
C TRP A 163 7.02 11.48 -12.91
N ILE A 164 7.38 10.23 -12.59
CA ILE A 164 8.76 9.90 -12.16
C ILE A 164 9.73 10.06 -13.33
N ALA A 165 9.35 9.63 -14.54
CA ALA A 165 10.17 9.88 -15.72
C ALA A 165 10.39 11.39 -15.96
N ALA A 166 9.35 12.21 -15.78
CA ALA A 166 9.44 13.66 -15.85
C ALA A 166 10.33 14.27 -14.77
N TRP A 167 10.33 13.73 -13.56
CA TRP A 167 11.21 14.15 -12.45
C TRP A 167 12.70 14.07 -12.83
N TYR A 168 13.07 13.16 -13.72
CA TYR A 168 14.44 12.93 -14.18
C TYR A 168 14.80 13.61 -15.48
N ALA A 169 13.91 14.42 -16.04
CA ALA A 169 14.23 15.19 -17.24
C ALA A 169 15.54 15.98 -17.03
N LYS A 170 16.47 15.80 -17.97
CA LYS A 170 17.81 16.40 -17.88
C LYS A 170 17.73 17.90 -18.10
N HIS A 171 18.09 18.68 -17.09
CA HIS A 171 18.37 20.11 -17.23
C HIS A 171 19.85 20.37 -17.01
N PRO A 172 20.48 21.20 -17.86
CA PRO A 172 21.94 21.44 -17.79
C PRO A 172 22.36 22.17 -16.53
N LYS A 173 21.48 23.02 -15.96
CA LYS A 173 21.75 23.80 -14.77
C LYS A 173 21.07 23.20 -13.53
N PRO A 174 21.82 22.97 -12.43
CA PRO A 174 21.25 22.37 -11.21
C PRO A 174 20.04 23.14 -10.65
N ALA A 175 20.10 24.47 -10.60
CA ALA A 175 18.96 25.28 -10.13
C ALA A 175 17.71 25.10 -10.97
N LEU A 176 17.83 25.08 -12.31
CA LEU A 176 16.66 24.81 -13.17
C LEU A 176 16.13 23.39 -12.99
N ARG A 177 17.01 22.43 -12.71
CA ARG A 177 16.64 21.06 -12.42
C ARG A 177 15.85 20.94 -11.12
N ALA A 178 16.27 21.68 -10.07
CA ALA A 178 15.55 21.74 -8.80
C ALA A 178 14.13 22.29 -8.99
N TYR A 179 13.98 23.42 -9.69
CA TYR A 179 12.67 24.01 -9.95
C TYR A 179 11.79 23.13 -10.85
N ALA A 180 12.35 22.51 -11.89
CA ALA A 180 11.59 21.59 -12.74
C ALA A 180 11.07 20.38 -11.94
N ARG A 181 11.87 19.81 -11.05
CA ARG A 181 11.45 18.75 -10.13
C ARG A 181 10.36 19.22 -9.18
N ALA A 182 10.51 20.39 -8.59
CA ALA A 182 9.48 20.94 -7.71
C ALA A 182 8.14 21.09 -8.45
N GLN A 183 8.17 21.58 -9.68
CA GLN A 183 6.96 21.69 -10.49
C GLN A 183 6.34 20.33 -10.80
N VAL A 184 7.13 19.34 -11.22
CA VAL A 184 6.64 17.98 -11.51
C VAL A 184 5.94 17.37 -10.29
N LEU A 185 6.49 17.52 -9.08
CA LEU A 185 5.88 16.98 -7.87
C LEU A 185 4.59 17.73 -7.50
N ASN A 186 4.59 19.05 -7.62
CA ASN A 186 3.40 19.86 -7.35
C ASN A 186 2.27 19.56 -8.37
N ASP A 187 2.59 19.41 -9.64
CA ASP A 187 1.62 19.03 -10.68
C ASP A 187 1.05 17.63 -10.43
N HIS A 188 1.91 16.70 -10.03
CA HIS A 188 1.46 15.37 -9.63
C HIS A 188 0.54 15.41 -8.41
N TRP A 189 0.85 16.21 -7.39
CA TRP A 189 -0.02 16.39 -6.23
C TRP A 189 -1.34 17.07 -6.56
N ALA A 190 -1.34 18.01 -7.50
CA ALA A 190 -2.58 18.61 -8.02
C ALA A 190 -3.47 17.53 -8.67
N THR A 191 -2.90 16.64 -9.48
CA THR A 191 -3.62 15.52 -10.09
C THR A 191 -4.21 14.56 -9.02
N ILE A 192 -3.45 14.27 -7.96
CA ILE A 192 -3.94 13.45 -6.83
C ILE A 192 -5.11 14.15 -6.14
N ARG A 193 -5.00 15.46 -5.89
CA ARG A 193 -6.08 16.24 -5.26
C ARG A 193 -7.34 16.29 -6.11
N GLU A 194 -7.20 16.48 -7.42
CA GLU A 194 -8.32 16.44 -8.37
C GLU A 194 -8.98 15.05 -8.39
N SER A 195 -8.19 13.99 -8.40
CA SER A 195 -8.70 12.62 -8.32
C SER A 195 -9.44 12.37 -7.00
N ALA A 196 -8.87 12.78 -5.86
CA ALA A 196 -9.54 12.67 -4.57
C ALA A 196 -10.84 13.47 -4.52
N ALA A 197 -10.87 14.69 -5.08
CA ALA A 197 -12.07 15.52 -5.17
C ALA A 197 -13.12 14.94 -6.12
N ALA A 198 -12.72 14.26 -7.19
CA ALA A 198 -13.66 13.60 -8.10
C ALA A 198 -14.45 12.50 -7.40
N HIS A 199 -13.84 11.82 -6.41
CA HIS A 199 -14.50 10.78 -5.62
C HIS A 199 -15.61 11.31 -4.70
N LEU A 200 -15.64 12.62 -4.41
CA LEU A 200 -16.78 13.24 -3.70
C LEU A 200 -18.11 13.04 -4.43
N LYS A 201 -18.08 13.00 -5.77
CA LYS A 201 -19.28 12.83 -6.59
C LYS A 201 -19.87 11.42 -6.49
N ASP A 202 -19.10 10.48 -5.99
CA ASP A 202 -19.48 9.08 -5.85
C ASP A 202 -19.95 8.75 -4.42
N LEU A 203 -19.92 9.73 -3.50
CA LEU A 203 -20.45 9.55 -2.14
C LEU A 203 -21.99 9.63 -2.15
N PRO A 204 -22.66 8.92 -1.20
CA PRO A 204 -24.11 9.05 -1.04
C PRO A 204 -24.53 10.52 -0.77
N ASP A 205 -25.68 10.92 -1.32
CA ASP A 205 -26.23 12.29 -1.16
C ASP A 205 -26.43 12.70 0.33
N GLU A 206 -26.52 11.74 1.23
CA GLU A 206 -26.68 11.93 2.68
C GLU A 206 -25.35 12.15 3.43
N THR A 207 -24.21 12.15 2.73
CA THR A 207 -22.90 12.32 3.39
C THR A 207 -22.73 13.77 3.81
N ASP A 208 -22.42 13.98 5.10
CA ASP A 208 -22.11 15.31 5.65
C ASP A 208 -20.94 15.94 4.88
N GLU A 209 -21.10 17.21 4.49
CA GLU A 209 -20.11 17.93 3.67
C GLU A 209 -18.73 18.03 4.36
N ASP A 210 -18.71 18.14 5.69
CA ASP A 210 -17.46 18.21 6.45
C ASP A 210 -16.76 16.84 6.48
N VAL A 211 -17.52 15.74 6.57
CA VAL A 211 -16.99 14.38 6.45
C VAL A 211 -16.43 14.13 5.05
N ALA A 212 -17.14 14.56 4.04
CA ALA A 212 -16.71 14.45 2.64
C ALA A 212 -15.39 15.20 2.39
N LYS A 213 -15.27 16.44 2.89
CA LYS A 213 -14.02 17.23 2.81
C LYS A 213 -12.87 16.57 3.57
N ALA A 214 -13.14 16.03 4.76
CA ALA A 214 -12.12 15.33 5.54
C ALA A 214 -11.60 14.07 4.83
N LEU A 215 -12.47 13.34 4.14
CA LEU A 215 -12.09 12.17 3.34
C LEU A 215 -11.19 12.54 2.17
N VAL A 216 -11.53 13.60 1.43
CA VAL A 216 -10.67 14.10 0.33
C VAL A 216 -9.31 14.51 0.84
N GLU A 217 -9.26 15.25 1.94
CA GLU A 217 -7.98 15.69 2.50
C GLU A 217 -7.17 14.49 2.98
N ALA A 218 -7.79 13.51 3.63
CA ALA A 218 -7.12 12.28 4.04
C ALA A 218 -6.56 11.50 2.83
N GLU A 219 -7.34 11.32 1.76
CA GLU A 219 -6.88 10.65 0.53
C GLU A 219 -5.73 11.42 -0.14
N PHE A 220 -5.84 12.74 -0.19
CA PHE A 220 -4.77 13.59 -0.71
C PHE A 220 -3.48 13.47 0.09
N GLN A 221 -3.57 13.52 1.43
CA GLN A 221 -2.40 13.35 2.32
C GLN A 221 -1.70 12.01 2.09
N LEU A 222 -2.49 10.95 1.89
CA LEU A 222 -1.97 9.62 1.59
C LEU A 222 -1.25 9.55 0.25
N GLY A 223 -1.88 10.08 -0.81
CA GLY A 223 -1.27 10.13 -2.14
C GLY A 223 0.03 10.92 -2.13
N ARG A 224 0.10 12.00 -1.34
CA ARG A 224 1.29 12.83 -1.17
C ARG A 224 2.42 12.06 -0.47
N GLN A 225 2.12 11.33 0.61
CA GLN A 225 3.08 10.49 1.30
C GLN A 225 3.60 9.37 0.40
N GLU A 226 2.71 8.73 -0.35
CA GLU A 226 3.08 7.68 -1.30
C GLU A 226 4.00 8.21 -2.42
N SER A 227 3.75 9.41 -2.94
CA SER A 227 4.60 10.03 -3.95
C SER A 227 6.04 10.23 -3.44
N ILE A 228 6.19 10.70 -2.19
CA ILE A 228 7.50 10.87 -1.56
C ILE A 228 8.17 9.50 -1.37
N ALA A 229 7.44 8.50 -0.89
CA ALA A 229 7.97 7.15 -0.72
C ALA A 229 8.39 6.52 -2.06
N GLN A 230 7.65 6.76 -3.15
CA GLN A 230 8.03 6.32 -4.50
C GLN A 230 9.36 6.94 -4.95
N LEU A 231 9.57 8.24 -4.70
CA LEU A 231 10.84 8.90 -5.01
C LEU A 231 12.00 8.35 -4.16
N GLN A 232 11.79 8.13 -2.87
CA GLN A 232 12.80 7.53 -1.99
C GLN A 232 13.21 6.14 -2.51
N ARG A 233 12.23 5.27 -2.78
CA ARG A 233 12.45 3.94 -3.39
C ARG A 233 13.21 4.03 -4.70
N TRP A 234 12.82 4.97 -5.56
CA TRP A 234 13.48 5.17 -6.84
C TRP A 234 14.97 5.52 -6.66
N TYR A 235 15.33 6.44 -5.74
CA TYR A 235 16.72 6.78 -5.47
C TYR A 235 17.52 5.57 -4.95
N TRP A 236 16.92 4.69 -4.16
CA TRP A 236 17.57 3.46 -3.70
C TRP A 236 17.79 2.45 -4.84
N ARG A 237 16.81 2.19 -5.68
CA ARG A 237 16.86 1.17 -6.75
C ARG A 237 17.80 1.52 -7.89
N ARG A 238 17.79 2.75 -8.34
CA ARG A 238 18.53 3.16 -9.55
C ARG A 238 20.02 3.20 -9.37
N SER A 239 20.50 3.18 -8.16
CA SER A 239 21.91 3.26 -7.85
C SER A 239 22.72 2.03 -8.24
N GLU A 240 22.10 0.85 -8.30
CA GLU A 240 22.80 -0.37 -8.70
C GLU A 240 22.94 -0.50 -10.24
N LYS A 241 22.02 0.10 -10.99
CA LYS A 241 21.94 -0.07 -12.46
C LYS A 241 22.40 1.15 -13.28
N ILE A 242 22.49 2.34 -12.70
CA ILE A 242 22.88 3.56 -13.43
C ILE A 242 24.10 4.22 -12.77
N ALA A 243 25.26 3.94 -13.34
CA ALA A 243 26.60 4.37 -12.93
C ALA A 243 26.85 5.89 -12.95
N GLN A 244 25.86 6.76 -12.74
CA GLN A 244 25.99 8.21 -12.81
C GLN A 244 25.59 8.97 -11.54
N THR A 245 25.04 8.28 -10.52
CA THR A 245 24.68 8.95 -9.26
C THR A 245 25.57 8.41 -8.14
N THR A 246 26.30 9.28 -7.47
CA THR A 246 27.16 8.90 -6.35
C THR A 246 26.33 8.49 -5.14
N GLU A 247 26.87 7.64 -4.27
CA GLU A 247 26.23 7.26 -3.01
C GLU A 247 25.86 8.49 -2.16
N LEU A 248 26.71 9.51 -2.17
CA LEU A 248 26.46 10.77 -1.47
C LEU A 248 25.24 11.52 -2.02
N GLU A 249 25.07 11.56 -3.34
CA GLU A 249 23.89 12.19 -3.97
C GLU A 249 22.60 11.45 -3.63
N ARG A 250 22.64 10.12 -3.55
CA ARG A 250 21.50 9.30 -3.12
C ARG A 250 21.10 9.57 -1.68
N LEU A 251 22.07 9.51 -0.77
CA LEU A 251 21.83 9.79 0.65
C LEU A 251 21.28 11.20 0.85
N ARG A 252 21.80 12.18 0.09
CA ARG A 252 21.30 13.54 0.12
C ARG A 252 19.85 13.62 -0.34
N ALA A 253 19.51 12.96 -1.44
CA ALA A 253 18.15 12.95 -1.97
C ALA A 253 17.16 12.28 -1.00
N VAL A 254 17.50 11.11 -0.47
CA VAL A 254 16.64 10.43 0.50
C VAL A 254 16.43 11.27 1.74
N ARG A 255 17.49 11.85 2.33
CA ARG A 255 17.36 12.73 3.49
C ARG A 255 16.53 13.98 3.20
N ALA A 256 16.71 14.61 2.03
CA ALA A 256 15.90 15.77 1.66
C ALA A 256 14.40 15.43 1.56
N LEU A 257 14.06 14.22 1.09
CA LEU A 257 12.68 13.73 1.02
C LEU A 257 12.13 13.35 2.41
N GLU A 258 12.94 12.80 3.30
CA GLU A 258 12.57 12.54 4.69
C GLU A 258 12.27 13.85 5.43
N ASP A 259 13.13 14.86 5.27
CA ASP A 259 12.95 16.19 5.87
C ASP A 259 11.69 16.88 5.31
N LEU A 260 11.41 16.73 4.01
CA LEU A 260 10.17 17.21 3.39
C LEU A 260 8.95 16.56 4.04
N GLN A 261 8.98 15.24 4.22
CA GLN A 261 7.88 14.50 4.85
C GLN A 261 7.63 14.98 6.29
N ALA A 262 8.70 15.17 7.06
CA ALA A 262 8.62 15.68 8.42
C ALA A 262 8.09 17.14 8.47
N ALA A 263 8.53 18.01 7.56
CA ALA A 263 8.07 19.38 7.47
C ALA A 263 6.57 19.49 7.12
N LEU A 264 6.11 18.65 6.19
CA LEU A 264 4.70 18.57 5.82
C LEU A 264 3.81 18.06 6.96
N ALA A 265 4.32 17.15 7.80
CA ALA A 265 3.62 16.70 9.01
C ALA A 265 3.50 17.81 10.07
N GLN A 266 4.39 18.83 10.03
CA GLN A 266 4.35 20.00 10.88
C GLN A 266 3.63 21.21 10.25
N ASN A 267 2.80 20.97 9.20
CA ASN A 267 2.04 22.00 8.49
C ASN A 267 2.91 23.08 7.80
N CYS A 268 4.10 22.72 7.33
CA CYS A 268 4.87 23.60 6.45
C CYS A 268 4.09 23.87 5.16
N GLU A 269 4.27 25.09 4.60
CA GLU A 269 3.71 25.41 3.30
C GLU A 269 4.27 24.45 2.23
N PRO A 270 3.41 23.69 1.50
CA PRO A 270 3.85 22.56 0.69
C PRO A 270 4.80 22.96 -0.46
N ASN A 271 4.51 24.06 -1.18
CA ASN A 271 5.33 24.47 -2.32
C ASN A 271 6.75 24.85 -1.87
N LEU A 272 6.84 25.60 -0.77
CA LEU A 272 8.13 26.00 -0.20
C LEU A 272 8.93 24.78 0.28
N GLY A 273 8.25 23.82 0.94
CA GLY A 273 8.88 22.59 1.38
C GLY A 273 9.44 21.78 0.21
N VAL A 274 8.68 21.65 -0.88
CA VAL A 274 9.09 20.94 -2.09
C VAL A 274 10.26 21.64 -2.78
N GLU A 275 10.21 22.95 -2.96
CA GLU A 275 11.31 23.72 -3.56
C GLU A 275 12.59 23.57 -2.75
N TYR A 276 12.52 23.70 -1.42
CA TYR A 276 13.67 23.54 -0.54
C TYR A 276 14.26 22.12 -0.62
N ALA A 277 13.41 21.10 -0.61
CA ALA A 277 13.86 19.71 -0.76
C ALA A 277 14.57 19.48 -2.10
N CYS A 278 14.02 20.03 -3.20
CA CYS A 278 14.62 19.92 -4.53
C CYS A 278 15.97 20.64 -4.62
N LEU A 279 16.11 21.83 -4.01
CA LEU A 279 17.39 22.53 -3.91
C LEU A 279 18.44 21.72 -3.12
N ARG A 280 18.03 21.10 -2.04
CA ARG A 280 18.91 20.19 -1.26
C ARG A 280 19.30 18.95 -2.04
N ILE A 281 18.40 18.35 -2.80
CA ILE A 281 18.72 17.19 -3.68
C ILE A 281 19.83 17.57 -4.66
N GLU A 282 19.79 18.79 -5.22
CA GLU A 282 20.81 19.29 -6.13
C GLU A 282 22.08 19.81 -5.43
N GLY A 283 22.10 19.87 -4.10
CA GLY A 283 23.24 20.33 -3.31
C GLY A 283 23.47 21.86 -3.43
N LEU A 284 22.40 22.63 -3.59
CA LEU A 284 22.43 24.08 -3.71
C LEU A 284 22.22 24.78 -2.36
N VAL A 285 21.69 24.07 -1.39
CA VAL A 285 21.46 24.51 0.00
C VAL A 285 21.72 23.37 0.95
#